data_7c747d21e6579987bcb2390c44b8727b
#
_entry.id   7c747d21e6579987bcb2390c44b8727b
#
_cell.length_a   1.000
_cell.length_b   1.000
_cell.length_c   1.000
_cell.angle_alpha   90.00
_cell.angle_beta   90.00
_cell.angle_gamma   90.00
#
_symmetry.space_group_name_H-M   'P 1'
#
loop_
_entity.id
_entity.type
_entity.pdbx_description
1 polymer ?
#
loop_
_entity_poly.entity_id
_entity_poly.type
_entity_poly.pdbx_seq_one_letter_code
_entity_poly.pdbx_strand_id
1 'polypeptide(L)'
;MVFDFKKEYKELYKPKAKPSIINVEKANFIAVRGVGDPNAENSEYKQFISLLYPIAYAIKMSKKGDYKIDGYFDFVVPPLEGFWWQEGIKGVDYANKDSFNFISLIRMPDFVTKEVFEWAIEETTRKKKKDFSKVEFFTYDEGLCVQCMHIGPYNDEPITVEAMHEYMIEQGYELDITDERFHHEVYISDVRKISPEKLKTVLRHPIKKK
;
A
#
# COMPACT_ATOMS: atom_id res chain seq x y z
N MET A 1 6.34 13.97 20.24
CA MET A 1 5.72 12.63 20.08
C MET A 1 6.02 12.17 18.67
N VAL A 2 6.32 10.89 18.43
CA VAL A 2 6.57 10.38 17.08
C VAL A 2 5.21 10.12 16.42
N PHE A 3 4.99 10.66 15.23
CA PHE A 3 3.75 10.47 14.46
C PHE A 3 3.66 9.01 13.98
N ASP A 4 2.53 8.36 14.23
CA ASP A 4 2.28 6.96 13.82
C ASP A 4 0.98 6.91 13.02
N PHE A 5 1.10 6.72 11.70
CA PHE A 5 -0.04 6.66 10.78
C PHE A 5 -1.14 5.69 11.25
N LYS A 6 -0.75 4.54 11.82
CA LYS A 6 -1.72 3.56 12.33
C LYS A 6 -2.49 4.05 13.57
N LYS A 7 -2.00 5.07 14.26
CA LYS A 7 -2.66 5.66 15.43
C LYS A 7 -3.48 6.89 15.06
N GLU A 8 -2.96 7.70 14.13
CA GLU A 8 -3.58 8.95 13.70
C GLU A 8 -4.73 8.68 12.71
N TYR A 9 -4.53 7.76 11.75
CA TYR A 9 -5.53 7.38 10.74
C TYR A 9 -6.10 5.99 11.04
N LYS A 10 -6.74 5.83 12.22
CA LYS A 10 -7.27 4.53 12.67
C LYS A 10 -8.29 3.93 11.72
N GLU A 11 -9.10 4.76 11.10
CA GLU A 11 -10.10 4.35 10.12
C GLU A 11 -9.48 3.71 8.87
N LEU A 12 -8.28 4.16 8.44
CA LEU A 12 -7.56 3.62 7.29
C LEU A 12 -6.75 2.36 7.62
N TYR A 13 -6.17 2.29 8.83
CA TYR A 13 -5.21 1.24 9.18
C TYR A 13 -5.75 0.21 10.19
N LYS A 14 -6.88 0.49 10.81
CA LYS A 14 -7.51 -0.38 11.83
C LYS A 14 -9.03 -0.42 11.68
N PRO A 15 -9.58 -0.58 10.47
CA PRO A 15 -11.02 -0.77 10.33
C PRO A 15 -11.46 -2.04 11.07
N LYS A 16 -12.76 -2.20 11.26
CA LYS A 16 -13.33 -3.42 11.82
C LYS A 16 -13.28 -4.57 10.80
N ALA A 17 -13.37 -5.81 11.28
CA ALA A 17 -13.63 -6.99 10.44
C ALA A 17 -15.11 -7.07 10.03
N LYS A 18 -15.68 -5.93 9.67
CA LYS A 18 -17.01 -5.73 9.10
C LYS A 18 -16.90 -4.65 8.04
N PRO A 19 -17.44 -4.86 6.83
CA PRO A 19 -17.36 -3.89 5.75
C PRO A 19 -17.86 -2.50 6.15
N SER A 20 -17.22 -1.47 5.62
CA SER A 20 -17.60 -0.06 5.80
C SER A 20 -17.22 0.76 4.56
N ILE A 21 -17.98 1.82 4.31
CA ILE A 21 -17.66 2.78 3.26
C ILE A 21 -16.80 3.88 3.85
N ILE A 22 -15.76 4.29 3.11
CA ILE A 22 -14.83 5.34 3.47
C ILE A 22 -14.49 6.19 2.25
N ASN A 23 -14.19 7.46 2.46
CA ASN A 23 -13.53 8.30 1.46
C ASN A 23 -12.06 8.46 1.86
N VAL A 24 -11.15 8.00 1.00
CA VAL A 24 -9.70 8.04 1.24
C VAL A 24 -9.13 9.24 0.51
N GLU A 25 -8.57 10.16 1.27
CA GLU A 25 -8.00 11.38 0.72
C GLU A 25 -6.70 11.10 -0.05
N LYS A 26 -6.39 11.99 -0.98
CA LYS A 26 -5.14 11.99 -1.73
C LYS A 26 -3.93 11.93 -0.81
N ALA A 27 -2.98 11.08 -1.13
CA ALA A 27 -1.75 10.89 -0.35
C ALA A 27 -0.52 10.71 -1.24
N ASN A 28 0.66 10.94 -0.65
CA ASN A 28 1.95 10.73 -1.29
C ASN A 28 2.55 9.41 -0.85
N PHE A 29 3.20 8.74 -1.78
CA PHE A 29 3.85 7.44 -1.58
C PHE A 29 5.21 7.41 -2.26
N ILE A 30 6.06 6.52 -1.79
CA ILE A 30 7.15 5.96 -2.59
C ILE A 30 6.69 4.60 -3.09
N ALA A 31 6.91 4.28 -4.35
CA ALA A 31 6.32 3.12 -5.00
C ALA A 31 7.30 2.41 -5.95
N VAL A 32 7.03 1.14 -6.21
CA VAL A 32 7.65 0.32 -7.26
C VAL A 32 6.57 -0.46 -8.00
N ARG A 33 6.75 -0.65 -9.30
CA ARG A 33 5.81 -1.39 -10.16
C ARG A 33 6.44 -2.66 -10.69
N GLY A 34 5.65 -3.69 -10.87
CA GLY A 34 6.09 -4.94 -11.47
C GLY A 34 4.95 -5.86 -11.85
N VAL A 35 5.31 -7.03 -12.36
CA VAL A 35 4.39 -8.09 -12.79
C VAL A 35 4.87 -9.42 -12.23
N GLY A 36 3.96 -10.32 -11.90
CA GLY A 36 4.24 -11.70 -11.53
C GLY A 36 3.72 -12.12 -10.16
N ASP A 37 3.85 -13.42 -9.87
CA ASP A 37 3.43 -14.01 -8.61
C ASP A 37 4.30 -13.53 -7.44
N PRO A 38 3.74 -12.85 -6.43
CA PRO A 38 4.49 -12.41 -5.25
C PRO A 38 5.06 -13.57 -4.41
N ASN A 39 4.52 -14.78 -4.58
CA ASN A 39 4.93 -15.97 -3.83
C ASN A 39 6.01 -16.81 -4.54
N ALA A 40 6.28 -16.55 -5.83
CA ALA A 40 7.29 -17.28 -6.58
C ALA A 40 8.66 -17.18 -5.90
N GLU A 41 9.45 -18.26 -5.95
CA GLU A 41 10.74 -18.34 -5.28
C GLU A 41 11.73 -17.26 -5.75
N ASN A 42 11.74 -16.97 -7.05
CA ASN A 42 12.57 -15.94 -7.69
C ASN A 42 11.77 -14.66 -8.02
N SER A 43 10.72 -14.36 -7.24
CA SER A 43 9.84 -13.24 -7.51
C SER A 43 10.59 -11.90 -7.47
N GLU A 44 10.48 -11.12 -8.54
CA GLU A 44 10.93 -9.72 -8.57
C GLU A 44 10.23 -8.88 -7.51
N TYR A 45 9.02 -9.26 -7.10
CA TYR A 45 8.23 -8.59 -6.06
C TYR A 45 9.04 -8.37 -4.77
N LYS A 46 9.69 -9.42 -4.25
CA LYS A 46 10.53 -9.32 -3.05
C LYS A 46 11.73 -8.40 -3.24
N GLN A 47 12.32 -8.42 -4.44
CA GLN A 47 13.43 -7.54 -4.78
C GLN A 47 12.97 -6.09 -4.82
N PHE A 48 11.84 -5.80 -5.44
CA PHE A 48 11.29 -4.45 -5.58
C PHE A 48 10.88 -3.86 -4.23
N ILE A 49 10.17 -4.61 -3.38
CA ILE A 49 9.85 -4.17 -2.02
C ILE A 49 11.12 -3.81 -1.23
N SER A 50 12.21 -4.56 -1.43
CA SER A 50 13.48 -4.27 -0.75
C SER A 50 14.08 -2.90 -1.07
N LEU A 51 13.63 -2.25 -2.17
CA LEU A 51 14.07 -0.91 -2.55
C LEU A 51 13.33 0.19 -1.78
N LEU A 52 12.10 -0.04 -1.34
CA LEU A 52 11.26 0.99 -0.72
C LEU A 52 11.77 1.42 0.67
N TYR A 53 12.05 0.44 1.53
CA TYR A 53 12.42 0.72 2.92
C TYR A 53 13.68 1.57 3.07
N PRO A 54 14.77 1.37 2.31
CA PRO A 54 15.94 2.24 2.38
C PRO A 54 15.63 3.71 2.11
N ILE A 55 14.76 4.00 1.14
CA ILE A 55 14.32 5.37 0.81
C ILE A 55 13.47 5.95 1.93
N ALA A 56 12.45 5.20 2.41
CA ALA A 56 11.62 5.63 3.53
C ALA A 56 12.46 5.95 4.77
N TYR A 57 13.46 5.12 5.07
CA TYR A 57 14.37 5.35 6.19
C TYR A 57 15.35 6.50 5.96
N ALA A 58 15.79 6.75 4.72
CA ALA A 58 16.62 7.93 4.41
C ALA A 58 15.85 9.22 4.74
N ILE A 59 14.59 9.31 4.32
CA ILE A 59 13.70 10.43 4.64
C ILE A 59 13.48 10.55 6.17
N LYS A 60 13.09 9.45 6.82
CA LYS A 60 12.89 9.42 8.28
C LYS A 60 14.12 9.87 9.06
N MET A 61 15.30 9.49 8.62
CA MET A 61 16.56 9.74 9.33
C MET A 61 17.25 11.03 8.89
N SER A 62 16.68 11.82 7.97
CA SER A 62 17.21 13.11 7.51
C SER A 62 17.52 14.07 8.68
N LYS A 63 16.72 14.00 9.75
CA LYS A 63 16.92 14.78 10.99
C LYS A 63 18.30 14.63 11.64
N LYS A 64 19.03 13.53 11.33
CA LYS A 64 20.38 13.27 11.85
C LYS A 64 21.48 13.77 10.91
N GLY A 65 21.14 14.21 9.72
CA GLY A 65 22.04 14.72 8.70
C GLY A 65 21.96 16.24 8.53
N ASP A 66 22.67 16.73 7.53
CA ASP A 66 22.73 18.16 7.19
C ASP A 66 21.54 18.62 6.35
N TYR A 67 20.92 17.71 5.59
CA TYR A 67 19.73 18.01 4.80
C TYR A 67 18.52 18.23 5.70
N LYS A 68 17.97 19.45 5.67
CA LYS A 68 16.80 19.83 6.46
C LYS A 68 15.57 19.84 5.56
N ILE A 69 14.55 19.10 5.95
CA ILE A 69 13.28 19.05 5.23
C ILE A 69 12.32 20.01 5.91
N ASP A 70 11.76 20.93 5.14
CA ASP A 70 10.75 21.86 5.63
C ASP A 70 9.49 21.12 6.10
N GLY A 71 8.95 21.52 7.25
CA GLY A 71 7.78 20.86 7.83
C GLY A 71 8.03 19.46 8.40
N TYR A 72 9.30 19.01 8.47
CA TYR A 72 9.64 17.69 8.99
C TYR A 72 9.12 17.46 10.42
N PHE A 73 8.48 16.34 10.62
CA PHE A 73 8.20 15.74 11.93
C PHE A 73 8.65 14.27 11.96
N ASP A 74 9.02 13.77 13.14
CA ASP A 74 9.43 12.37 13.27
C ASP A 74 8.21 11.44 13.16
N PHE A 75 8.34 10.39 12.35
CA PHE A 75 7.25 9.46 12.08
C PHE A 75 7.69 7.99 12.11
N VAL A 76 6.75 7.10 12.38
CA VAL A 76 6.92 5.66 12.18
C VAL A 76 6.71 5.36 10.70
N VAL A 77 7.64 4.66 10.05
CA VAL A 77 7.45 4.22 8.66
C VAL A 77 6.17 3.39 8.59
N PRO A 78 5.21 3.77 7.74
CA PRO A 78 3.93 3.08 7.63
C PRO A 78 4.07 1.64 7.14
N PRO A 79 3.00 0.84 7.23
CA PRO A 79 2.97 -0.48 6.62
C PRO A 79 3.25 -0.43 5.12
N LEU A 80 3.71 -1.55 4.56
CA LEU A 80 3.68 -1.77 3.13
C LEU A 80 2.22 -1.84 2.68
N GLU A 81 1.96 -1.29 1.51
CA GLU A 81 0.67 -1.35 0.83
C GLU A 81 0.89 -1.91 -0.58
N GLY A 82 -0.15 -2.47 -1.19
CA GLY A 82 -0.10 -3.02 -2.54
C GLY A 82 -1.37 -2.73 -3.32
N PHE A 83 -1.23 -2.20 -4.53
CA PHE A 83 -2.29 -2.20 -5.53
C PHE A 83 -2.09 -3.38 -6.46
N TRP A 84 -3.20 -4.08 -6.76
CA TRP A 84 -3.19 -5.29 -7.56
C TRP A 84 -4.25 -5.23 -8.64
N TRP A 85 -3.90 -5.68 -9.83
CA TRP A 85 -4.83 -5.84 -10.94
C TRP A 85 -4.31 -6.86 -11.95
N GLN A 86 -5.19 -7.29 -12.83
CA GLN A 86 -4.87 -8.14 -13.97
C GLN A 86 -5.56 -7.56 -15.20
N GLU A 87 -4.87 -7.50 -16.33
CA GLU A 87 -5.43 -6.96 -17.56
C GLU A 87 -6.67 -7.74 -18.02
N GLY A 88 -7.75 -7.02 -18.32
CA GLY A 88 -9.00 -7.61 -18.79
C GLY A 88 -9.87 -8.25 -17.70
N ILE A 89 -9.45 -8.22 -16.43
CA ILE A 89 -10.20 -8.78 -15.29
C ILE A 89 -10.69 -7.65 -14.38
N LYS A 90 -12.00 -7.65 -14.09
CA LYS A 90 -12.57 -6.78 -13.06
C LYS A 90 -12.45 -7.45 -11.69
N GLY A 91 -11.48 -7.01 -10.90
CA GLY A 91 -11.15 -7.61 -9.62
C GLY A 91 -9.82 -8.34 -9.67
N VAL A 92 -9.71 -9.46 -8.97
CA VAL A 92 -8.48 -10.26 -8.87
C VAL A 92 -8.80 -11.74 -9.08
N ASP A 93 -8.14 -12.37 -10.03
CA ASP A 93 -8.16 -13.82 -10.23
C ASP A 93 -6.98 -14.46 -9.47
N TYR A 94 -7.24 -14.97 -8.28
CA TYR A 94 -6.25 -15.62 -7.44
C TYR A 94 -5.71 -16.95 -7.98
N ALA A 95 -6.33 -17.51 -9.03
CA ALA A 95 -5.85 -18.74 -9.68
C ALA A 95 -4.70 -18.48 -10.67
N ASN A 96 -4.59 -17.27 -11.20
CA ASN A 96 -3.59 -16.89 -12.20
C ASN A 96 -2.66 -15.79 -11.70
N LYS A 97 -1.84 -16.12 -10.69
CA LYS A 97 -0.96 -15.15 -10.01
C LYS A 97 0.19 -14.63 -10.87
N ASP A 98 0.62 -15.36 -11.88
CA ASP A 98 1.70 -14.94 -12.79
C ASP A 98 1.33 -13.69 -13.61
N SER A 99 0.01 -13.45 -13.80
CA SER A 99 -0.50 -12.28 -14.52
C SER A 99 -0.78 -11.07 -13.64
N PHE A 100 -0.45 -11.13 -12.35
CA PHE A 100 -0.62 -9.99 -11.45
C PHE A 100 0.29 -8.84 -11.83
N ASN A 101 -0.32 -7.69 -12.09
CA ASN A 101 0.38 -6.42 -12.03
C ASN A 101 0.29 -5.89 -10.61
N PHE A 102 1.35 -5.25 -10.14
CA PHE A 102 1.36 -4.66 -8.82
C PHE A 102 2.03 -3.28 -8.77
N ILE A 103 1.57 -2.47 -7.85
CA ILE A 103 2.29 -1.31 -7.33
C ILE A 103 2.47 -1.55 -5.84
N SER A 104 3.70 -1.83 -5.39
CA SER A 104 4.01 -1.86 -3.96
C SER A 104 4.44 -0.49 -3.49
N LEU A 105 3.88 -0.03 -2.37
CA LEU A 105 4.04 1.35 -1.95
C LEU A 105 4.14 1.50 -0.43
N ILE A 106 4.77 2.59 0.00
CA ILE A 106 4.80 3.02 1.41
C ILE A 106 4.34 4.47 1.44
N ARG A 107 3.28 4.75 2.21
CA ARG A 107 2.78 6.11 2.39
C ARG A 107 3.83 7.00 3.03
N MET A 108 3.93 8.24 2.55
CA MET A 108 4.84 9.25 3.09
C MET A 108 4.04 10.39 3.73
N PRO A 109 4.62 11.07 4.73
CA PRO A 109 4.06 12.32 5.25
C PRO A 109 3.96 13.40 4.17
N ASP A 110 3.05 14.36 4.35
CA ASP A 110 2.78 15.40 3.36
C ASP A 110 3.97 16.35 3.12
N PHE A 111 4.92 16.44 4.06
CA PHE A 111 6.16 17.19 3.86
C PHE A 111 7.11 16.53 2.83
N VAL A 112 6.85 15.29 2.45
CA VAL A 112 7.66 14.61 1.41
C VAL A 112 7.17 15.08 0.06
N THR A 113 7.93 16.00 -0.53
CA THR A 113 7.76 16.48 -1.90
C THR A 113 8.59 15.65 -2.87
N LYS A 114 8.45 15.93 -4.16
CA LYS A 114 9.28 15.31 -5.20
C LYS A 114 10.77 15.59 -4.98
N GLU A 115 11.12 16.80 -4.56
CA GLU A 115 12.51 17.21 -4.30
C GLU A 115 13.10 16.43 -3.11
N VAL A 116 12.30 16.22 -2.04
CA VAL A 116 12.72 15.41 -0.89
C VAL A 116 12.92 13.96 -1.31
N PHE A 117 12.05 13.44 -2.16
CA PHE A 117 12.19 12.09 -2.71
C PHE A 117 13.44 11.94 -3.58
N GLU A 118 13.71 12.87 -4.49
CA GLU A 118 14.89 12.87 -5.36
C GLU A 118 16.18 12.91 -4.52
N TRP A 119 16.24 13.78 -3.52
CA TRP A 119 17.34 13.77 -2.54
C TRP A 119 17.51 12.41 -1.86
N ALA A 120 16.41 11.78 -1.42
CA ALA A 120 16.46 10.48 -0.74
C ALA A 120 16.96 9.36 -1.66
N ILE A 121 16.61 9.38 -2.94
CA ILE A 121 17.13 8.46 -3.97
C ILE A 121 18.65 8.63 -4.11
N GLU A 122 19.13 9.86 -4.32
CA GLU A 122 20.56 10.15 -4.49
C GLU A 122 21.37 9.72 -3.26
N GLU A 123 20.92 10.13 -2.08
CA GLU A 123 21.59 9.83 -0.81
C GLU A 123 21.63 8.33 -0.53
N THR A 124 20.54 7.62 -0.82
CA THR A 124 20.46 6.17 -0.61
C THR A 124 21.32 5.42 -1.62
N THR A 125 21.30 5.81 -2.88
CA THR A 125 22.15 5.26 -3.94
C THR A 125 23.62 5.41 -3.59
N ARG A 126 24.02 6.60 -3.16
CA ARG A 126 25.40 6.90 -2.73
C ARG A 126 25.84 6.02 -1.55
N LYS A 127 24.98 5.88 -0.53
CA LYS A 127 25.30 5.12 0.69
C LYS A 127 25.27 3.61 0.50
N LYS A 128 24.30 3.10 -0.26
CA LYS A 128 24.10 1.66 -0.43
C LYS A 128 24.84 1.08 -1.63
N LYS A 129 25.32 1.91 -2.56
CA LYS A 129 25.94 1.50 -3.83
C LYS A 129 25.06 0.52 -4.61
N LYS A 130 23.75 0.80 -4.62
CA LYS A 130 22.70 0.01 -5.27
C LYS A 130 21.83 0.95 -6.10
N ASP A 131 21.30 0.43 -7.22
CA ASP A 131 20.37 1.17 -8.07
C ASP A 131 18.98 1.22 -7.43
N PHE A 132 18.40 2.42 -7.35
CA PHE A 132 17.04 2.71 -6.88
C PHE A 132 16.18 3.40 -7.95
N SER A 133 16.62 3.40 -9.21
CA SER A 133 15.91 4.07 -10.32
C SER A 133 14.48 3.54 -10.57
N LYS A 134 14.18 2.32 -10.11
CA LYS A 134 12.83 1.74 -10.17
C LYS A 134 11.86 2.30 -9.14
N VAL A 135 12.35 3.04 -8.13
CA VAL A 135 11.48 3.66 -7.12
C VAL A 135 10.97 5.00 -7.66
N GLU A 136 9.68 5.22 -7.56
CA GLU A 136 9.02 6.44 -8.01
C GLU A 136 8.34 7.19 -6.85
N PHE A 137 8.21 8.51 -7.01
CA PHE A 137 7.31 9.32 -6.19
C PHE A 137 5.91 9.23 -6.79
N PHE A 138 4.98 8.72 -6.02
CA PHE A 138 3.63 8.42 -6.49
C PHE A 138 2.59 9.13 -5.63
N THR A 139 1.72 9.89 -6.26
CA THR A 139 0.62 10.56 -5.59
C THR A 139 -0.69 9.94 -6.06
N TYR A 140 -1.54 9.51 -5.13
CA TYR A 140 -2.77 8.82 -5.45
C TYR A 140 -3.95 9.36 -4.65
N ASP A 141 -5.07 9.58 -5.36
CA ASP A 141 -6.37 9.94 -4.80
C ASP A 141 -7.29 8.72 -4.93
N GLU A 142 -7.42 7.97 -3.86
CA GLU A 142 -8.18 6.72 -3.88
C GLU A 142 -9.69 6.96 -3.86
N GLY A 143 -10.14 8.03 -3.20
CA GLY A 143 -11.53 8.46 -3.16
C GLY A 143 -12.45 7.48 -2.43
N LEU A 144 -13.68 7.32 -2.93
CA LEU A 144 -14.72 6.53 -2.30
C LEU A 144 -14.46 5.02 -2.45
N CYS A 145 -14.42 4.32 -1.31
CA CYS A 145 -14.10 2.90 -1.24
C CYS A 145 -15.00 2.15 -0.26
N VAL A 146 -15.18 0.86 -0.48
CA VAL A 146 -15.57 -0.10 0.56
C VAL A 146 -14.31 -0.75 1.12
N GLN A 147 -14.24 -0.93 2.43
CA GLN A 147 -13.10 -1.55 3.10
C GLN A 147 -13.51 -2.53 4.20
N CYS A 148 -12.61 -3.48 4.49
CA CYS A 148 -12.76 -4.42 5.59
C CYS A 148 -11.38 -4.84 6.12
N MET A 149 -11.27 -5.16 7.42
CA MET A 149 -10.11 -5.88 7.95
C MET A 149 -10.27 -7.36 7.65
N HIS A 150 -9.43 -7.90 6.80
CA HIS A 150 -9.25 -9.34 6.65
C HIS A 150 -8.37 -9.87 7.78
N ILE A 151 -8.76 -10.99 8.40
CA ILE A 151 -7.98 -11.71 9.42
C ILE A 151 -7.85 -13.15 8.95
N GLY A 152 -6.66 -13.54 8.56
CA GLY A 152 -6.37 -14.88 8.03
C GLY A 152 -5.29 -14.89 6.95
N PRO A 153 -5.08 -16.05 6.32
CA PRO A 153 -4.18 -16.19 5.18
C PRO A 153 -4.68 -15.41 3.96
N TYR A 154 -3.78 -14.91 3.14
CA TYR A 154 -4.13 -14.19 1.90
C TYR A 154 -5.04 -15.00 0.95
N ASN A 155 -4.89 -16.33 0.93
CA ASN A 155 -5.74 -17.18 0.11
C ASN A 155 -7.23 -17.19 0.52
N ASP A 156 -7.55 -16.71 1.73
CA ASP A 156 -8.92 -16.61 2.25
C ASP A 156 -9.52 -15.20 2.05
N GLU A 157 -8.76 -14.26 1.47
CA GLU A 157 -9.24 -12.90 1.16
C GLU A 157 -10.51 -12.86 0.30
N PRO A 158 -10.72 -13.78 -0.67
CA PRO A 158 -11.95 -13.82 -1.46
C PRO A 158 -13.24 -13.81 -0.61
N ILE A 159 -13.23 -14.45 0.55
CA ILE A 159 -14.38 -14.47 1.49
C ILE A 159 -14.69 -13.06 2.01
N THR A 160 -13.64 -12.31 2.35
CA THR A 160 -13.77 -10.92 2.83
C THR A 160 -14.18 -9.98 1.70
N VAL A 161 -13.65 -10.19 0.50
CA VAL A 161 -14.00 -9.42 -0.70
C VAL A 161 -15.48 -9.61 -1.06
N GLU A 162 -15.98 -10.84 -1.00
CA GLU A 162 -17.40 -11.15 -1.23
C GLU A 162 -18.30 -10.39 -0.25
N ALA A 163 -17.99 -10.46 1.06
CA ALA A 163 -18.74 -9.71 2.08
C ALA A 163 -18.68 -8.18 1.87
N MET A 164 -17.56 -7.64 1.37
CA MET A 164 -17.43 -6.23 1.00
C MET A 164 -18.35 -5.89 -0.19
N HIS A 165 -18.41 -6.76 -1.20
CA HIS A 165 -19.26 -6.56 -2.38
C HIS A 165 -20.75 -6.64 -2.05
N GLU A 166 -21.17 -7.62 -1.24
CA GLU A 166 -22.56 -7.70 -0.76
C GLU A 166 -22.96 -6.42 -0.03
N TYR A 167 -22.12 -5.98 0.92
CA TYR A 167 -22.38 -4.77 1.69
C TYR A 167 -22.47 -3.52 0.80
N MET A 168 -21.56 -3.31 -0.15
CA MET A 168 -21.62 -2.13 -1.02
C MET A 168 -22.89 -2.11 -1.89
N ILE A 169 -23.34 -3.29 -2.37
CA ILE A 169 -24.58 -3.41 -3.15
C ILE A 169 -25.80 -3.04 -2.30
N GLU A 170 -25.87 -3.53 -1.06
CA GLU A 170 -26.93 -3.19 -0.11
C GLU A 170 -26.98 -1.67 0.18
N GLN A 171 -25.83 -1.01 0.17
CA GLN A 171 -25.71 0.45 0.38
C GLN A 171 -25.97 1.27 -0.89
N GLY A 172 -26.31 0.65 -2.03
CA GLY A 172 -26.62 1.33 -3.29
C GLY A 172 -25.40 1.75 -4.11
N TYR A 173 -24.27 1.06 -3.94
CA TYR A 173 -23.05 1.28 -4.70
C TYR A 173 -22.74 0.11 -5.63
N GLU A 174 -21.84 0.36 -6.57
CA GLU A 174 -21.25 -0.66 -7.45
C GLU A 174 -19.73 -0.55 -7.45
N LEU A 175 -19.07 -1.65 -7.83
CA LEU A 175 -17.61 -1.73 -7.93
C LEU A 175 -17.10 -0.81 -9.05
N ASP A 176 -16.05 -0.04 -8.75
CA ASP A 176 -15.44 0.92 -9.67
C ASP A 176 -13.94 0.65 -9.88
N ILE A 177 -13.54 -0.62 -9.93
CA ILE A 177 -12.19 -1.02 -10.32
C ILE A 177 -12.01 -0.70 -11.82
N THR A 178 -10.94 0.03 -12.13
CA THR A 178 -10.58 0.50 -13.47
C THR A 178 -9.07 0.38 -13.66
N ASP A 179 -8.54 0.87 -14.80
CA ASP A 179 -7.09 0.95 -15.04
C ASP A 179 -6.36 1.97 -14.14
N GLU A 180 -7.13 2.79 -13.40
CA GLU A 180 -6.60 3.82 -12.49
C GLU A 180 -7.05 3.61 -11.04
N ARG A 181 -7.98 2.70 -10.78
CA ARG A 181 -8.54 2.41 -9.46
C ARG A 181 -8.49 0.90 -9.19
N PHE A 182 -7.70 0.50 -8.22
CA PHE A 182 -7.22 -0.87 -8.03
C PHE A 182 -7.82 -1.56 -6.80
N HIS A 183 -7.71 -2.88 -6.77
CA HIS A 183 -7.75 -3.63 -5.52
C HIS A 183 -6.56 -3.21 -4.65
N HIS A 184 -6.82 -2.80 -3.41
CA HIS A 184 -5.81 -2.26 -2.49
C HIS A 184 -5.71 -3.10 -1.23
N GLU A 185 -4.49 -3.49 -0.90
CA GLU A 185 -4.13 -4.22 0.32
C GLU A 185 -3.19 -3.39 1.19
N VAL A 186 -3.47 -3.29 2.50
CA VAL A 186 -2.55 -2.69 3.48
C VAL A 186 -2.11 -3.75 4.47
N TYR A 187 -0.83 -4.09 4.46
CA TYR A 187 -0.26 -5.22 5.23
C TYR A 187 0.06 -4.81 6.67
N ILE A 188 -0.92 -4.95 7.56
CA ILE A 188 -0.81 -4.53 8.97
C ILE A 188 0.11 -5.43 9.77
N SER A 189 0.12 -6.73 9.45
CA SER A 189 0.93 -7.75 10.11
C SER A 189 2.25 -8.02 9.39
N ASP A 190 3.31 -8.26 10.15
CA ASP A 190 4.57 -8.79 9.62
C ASP A 190 4.47 -10.32 9.50
N VAL A 191 4.41 -10.84 8.29
CA VAL A 191 4.30 -12.27 7.98
C VAL A 191 5.42 -13.12 8.57
N ARG A 192 6.55 -12.52 8.93
CA ARG A 192 7.69 -13.20 9.55
C ARG A 192 7.50 -13.44 11.05
N LYS A 193 6.51 -12.77 11.67
CA LYS A 193 6.30 -12.74 13.13
C LYS A 193 4.93 -13.25 13.55
N ILE A 194 3.97 -13.22 12.63
CA ILE A 194 2.57 -13.55 12.92
C ILE A 194 2.21 -14.80 12.12
N SER A 195 1.56 -15.76 12.77
CA SER A 195 1.07 -16.97 12.11
C SER A 195 -0.05 -16.65 11.10
N PRO A 196 -0.16 -17.43 10.00
CA PRO A 196 -1.05 -17.07 8.88
C PRO A 196 -2.49 -16.79 9.30
N GLU A 197 -3.07 -17.56 10.20
CA GLU A 197 -4.45 -17.43 10.67
C GLU A 197 -4.71 -16.14 11.50
N LYS A 198 -3.66 -15.42 11.87
CA LYS A 198 -3.72 -14.14 12.64
C LYS A 198 -3.23 -12.94 11.85
N LEU A 199 -2.87 -13.14 10.59
CA LEU A 199 -2.48 -12.04 9.72
C LEU A 199 -3.64 -11.04 9.60
N LYS A 200 -3.29 -9.76 9.46
CA LYS A 200 -4.24 -8.67 9.29
C LYS A 200 -3.88 -7.87 8.06
N THR A 201 -4.80 -7.81 7.13
CA THR A 201 -4.71 -7.00 5.92
C THR A 201 -5.95 -6.13 5.82
N VAL A 202 -5.79 -4.84 5.58
CA VAL A 202 -6.95 -4.02 5.19
C VAL A 202 -7.15 -4.22 3.69
N LEU A 203 -8.32 -4.70 3.31
CA LEU A 203 -8.75 -4.78 1.92
C LEU A 203 -9.62 -3.58 1.59
N ARG A 204 -9.39 -2.98 0.41
CA ARG A 204 -10.13 -1.80 -0.03
C ARG A 204 -10.42 -1.89 -1.52
N HIS A 205 -11.66 -1.64 -1.90
CA HIS A 205 -12.10 -1.58 -3.28
C HIS A 205 -12.75 -0.25 -3.58
N PRO A 206 -12.40 0.40 -4.70
CA PRO A 206 -13.06 1.60 -5.14
C PRO A 206 -14.51 1.31 -5.55
N ILE A 207 -15.41 2.23 -5.18
CA ILE A 207 -16.83 2.15 -5.47
C ILE A 207 -17.37 3.47 -5.99
N LYS A 208 -18.53 3.41 -6.67
CA LYS A 208 -19.31 4.58 -7.08
C LYS A 208 -20.80 4.32 -6.84
N LYS A 209 -21.59 5.39 -6.78
CA LYS A 209 -23.06 5.25 -6.71
C LYS A 209 -23.59 4.63 -7.99
N LYS A 210 -24.61 3.76 -7.82
CA LYS A 210 -25.42 3.27 -8.94
C LYS A 210 -26.23 4.38 -9.59
#